data_838ed4e79eaa974477e1d0fd34960425
#
_entry.id   838ed4e79eaa974477e1d0fd34960425
#
_cell.length_a   1.000
_cell.length_b   1.000
_cell.length_c   1.000
_cell.angle_alpha   90.00
_cell.angle_beta   90.00
_cell.angle_gamma   90.00
#
_symmetry.space_group_name_H-M   'P 1'
#
loop_
_entity.id
_entity.type
_entity.pdbx_description
1 polymer ?
#
loop_
_entity_poly.entity_id
_entity_poly.type
_entity_poly.pdbx_seq_one_letter_code
_entity_poly.pdbx_strand_id
1 'polypeptide(L)'
;HMLRVFFTGAFRRPREANWIIGCALIMLGMVEGFMGYSLPDDLLSGVGLRIMSAIILGVPIIGTWIHWAIFDGDFPSELMLDRFYTLHVLIIPGIILALIAAHLMLVWYQKHTQLPGPGRTENNVVGVRIMPVFATKAIGMGLIVAGVLALMSGLLTINGFWTIGPYNPSQVSAGSQPVSYTHLRAHETVLD
;
A
#
# COMPACT_ATOMS: atom_id res chain seq x y z
N HIS A 1 -4.60 5.16 12.81
CA HIS A 1 -5.90 4.49 12.86
C HIS A 1 -5.74 3.02 13.25
N MET A 2 -5.04 2.22 12.47
CA MET A 2 -4.81 0.79 12.74
C MET A 2 -4.18 0.52 14.10
N LEU A 3 -3.07 1.22 14.44
CA LEU A 3 -2.41 1.10 15.73
C LEU A 3 -3.37 1.43 16.89
N ARG A 4 -4.17 2.49 16.75
CA ARG A 4 -5.18 2.83 17.76
C ARG A 4 -6.17 1.67 17.96
N VAL A 5 -6.72 1.12 16.89
CA VAL A 5 -7.70 0.04 16.97
C VAL A 5 -7.09 -1.21 17.61
N PHE A 6 -5.85 -1.53 17.26
CA PHE A 6 -5.11 -2.68 17.81
C PHE A 6 -4.83 -2.51 19.30
N PHE A 7 -4.15 -1.42 19.69
CA PHE A 7 -3.72 -1.23 21.08
C PHE A 7 -4.88 -0.96 22.06
N THR A 8 -6.02 -0.48 21.57
CA THR A 8 -7.22 -0.31 22.42
C THR A 8 -8.14 -1.52 22.41
N GLY A 9 -7.83 -2.57 21.66
CA GLY A 9 -8.68 -3.75 21.53
C GLY A 9 -10.02 -3.46 20.82
N ALA A 10 -10.13 -2.36 20.08
CA ALA A 10 -11.37 -1.97 19.40
C ALA A 10 -11.78 -2.90 18.26
N PHE A 11 -10.92 -3.82 17.85
CA PHE A 11 -11.19 -4.86 16.85
C PHE A 11 -11.98 -6.06 17.36
N ARG A 12 -12.20 -6.15 18.68
CA ARG A 12 -12.92 -7.27 19.30
C ARG A 12 -14.40 -7.27 18.87
N ARG A 13 -15.05 -8.39 19.13
CA ARG A 13 -16.48 -8.59 18.80
C ARG A 13 -17.32 -7.34 19.07
N PRO A 14 -18.14 -6.95 18.11
CA PRO A 14 -18.49 -7.59 16.84
C PRO A 14 -17.68 -7.06 15.63
N ARG A 15 -16.48 -6.47 15.82
CA ARG A 15 -15.75 -5.67 14.82
C ARG A 15 -14.59 -6.37 14.14
N GLU A 16 -14.47 -7.71 14.31
CA GLU A 16 -13.36 -8.48 13.72
C GLU A 16 -13.33 -8.41 12.20
N ALA A 17 -14.50 -8.55 11.57
CA ALA A 17 -14.60 -8.46 10.12
C ALA A 17 -14.15 -7.09 9.59
N ASN A 18 -14.51 -6.03 10.28
CA ASN A 18 -14.08 -4.68 9.92
C ASN A 18 -12.56 -4.47 10.09
N TRP A 19 -11.98 -5.11 11.09
CA TRP A 19 -10.52 -5.14 11.28
C TRP A 19 -9.80 -5.86 10.13
N ILE A 20 -10.31 -7.01 9.72
CA ILE A 20 -9.75 -7.78 8.59
C ILE A 20 -9.81 -6.96 7.30
N ILE A 21 -10.93 -6.29 7.02
CA ILE A 21 -11.08 -5.39 5.87
C ILE A 21 -10.05 -4.25 5.96
N GLY A 22 -9.86 -3.66 7.14
CA GLY A 22 -8.85 -2.62 7.35
C GLY A 22 -7.42 -3.09 7.08
N CYS A 23 -7.08 -4.32 7.47
CA CYS A 23 -5.80 -4.94 7.15
C CYS A 23 -5.65 -5.18 5.64
N ALA A 24 -6.68 -5.68 4.98
CA ALA A 24 -6.69 -5.88 3.53
C ALA A 24 -6.52 -4.55 2.77
N LEU A 25 -7.15 -3.48 3.22
CA LEU A 25 -7.00 -2.14 2.63
C LEU A 25 -5.56 -1.63 2.69
N ILE A 26 -4.85 -1.86 3.80
CA ILE A 26 -3.42 -1.48 3.90
C ILE A 26 -2.58 -2.30 2.93
N MET A 27 -2.78 -3.60 2.87
CA MET A 27 -2.03 -4.48 1.96
C MET A 27 -2.28 -4.09 0.49
N LEU A 28 -3.53 -3.85 0.11
CA LEU A 28 -3.87 -3.39 -1.23
C LEU A 28 -3.28 -2.00 -1.51
N GLY A 29 -3.28 -1.09 -0.54
CA GLY A 29 -2.65 0.23 -0.70
C GLY A 29 -1.14 0.14 -0.93
N MET A 30 -0.44 -0.81 -0.30
CA MET A 30 0.98 -1.06 -0.56
C MET A 30 1.21 -1.60 -1.99
N VAL A 31 0.40 -2.56 -2.43
CA VAL A 31 0.46 -3.11 -3.79
C VAL A 31 0.14 -2.04 -4.82
N GLU A 32 -0.87 -1.23 -4.57
CA GLU A 32 -1.29 -0.11 -5.43
C GLU A 32 -0.16 0.92 -5.58
N GLY A 33 0.45 1.32 -4.47
CA GLY A 33 1.58 2.26 -4.46
C GLY A 33 2.79 1.70 -5.21
N PHE A 34 3.09 0.42 -5.05
CA PHE A 34 4.17 -0.23 -5.77
C PHE A 34 3.91 -0.27 -7.29
N MET A 35 2.70 -0.63 -7.71
CA MET A 35 2.35 -0.66 -9.13
C MET A 35 2.40 0.73 -9.75
N GLY A 36 1.85 1.76 -9.07
CA GLY A 36 1.91 3.14 -9.55
C GLY A 36 3.32 3.68 -9.67
N TYR A 37 4.17 3.40 -8.69
CA TYR A 37 5.58 3.75 -8.73
C TYR A 37 6.35 3.09 -9.89
N SER A 38 5.90 1.93 -10.33
CA SER A 38 6.55 1.16 -11.40
C SER A 38 6.18 1.61 -12.80
N LEU A 39 5.08 2.36 -12.97
CA LEU A 39 4.58 2.80 -14.29
C LEU A 39 5.52 3.77 -15.07
N PRO A 40 6.28 4.69 -14.42
CA PRO A 40 7.18 5.59 -15.13
C PRO A 40 8.32 4.92 -15.90
N ASP A 41 8.57 3.63 -15.69
CA ASP A 41 9.64 2.85 -16.36
C ASP A 41 11.04 3.50 -16.23
N ASP A 42 11.30 4.12 -15.11
CA ASP A 42 12.61 4.66 -14.79
C ASP A 42 13.55 3.58 -14.25
N LEU A 43 14.84 3.89 -14.22
CA LEU A 43 15.87 2.95 -13.81
C LEU A 43 15.66 2.42 -12.38
N LEU A 44 15.16 3.24 -11.47
CA LEU A 44 14.92 2.84 -10.08
C LEU A 44 13.71 1.90 -9.95
N SER A 45 12.60 2.24 -10.61
CA SER A 45 11.41 1.39 -10.63
C SER A 45 11.65 0.05 -11.33
N GLY A 46 12.39 0.06 -12.43
CA GLY A 46 12.77 -1.15 -13.15
C GLY A 46 13.65 -2.09 -12.32
N VAL A 47 14.59 -1.55 -11.56
CA VAL A 47 15.38 -2.34 -10.59
C VAL A 47 14.49 -2.92 -9.49
N GLY A 48 13.54 -2.15 -8.96
CA GLY A 48 12.55 -2.63 -8.00
C GLY A 48 11.68 -3.78 -8.56
N LEU A 49 11.24 -3.65 -9.81
CA LEU A 49 10.49 -4.70 -10.50
C LEU A 49 11.32 -5.97 -10.70
N ARG A 50 12.59 -5.85 -11.04
CA ARG A 50 13.50 -6.99 -11.17
C ARG A 50 13.65 -7.75 -9.86
N ILE A 51 13.79 -7.04 -8.75
CA ILE A 51 13.84 -7.64 -7.41
C ILE A 51 12.52 -8.36 -7.10
N MET A 52 11.38 -7.72 -7.37
CA MET A 52 10.08 -8.35 -7.14
C MET A 52 9.87 -9.59 -8.00
N SER A 53 10.27 -9.56 -9.27
CA SER A 53 10.26 -10.72 -10.17
C SER A 53 11.04 -11.88 -9.55
N ALA A 54 12.26 -11.64 -9.09
CA ALA A 54 13.09 -12.67 -8.45
C ALA A 54 12.48 -13.22 -7.16
N ILE A 55 11.90 -12.36 -6.31
CA ILE A 55 11.22 -12.77 -5.07
C ILE A 55 10.02 -13.68 -5.39
N ILE A 56 9.20 -13.31 -6.38
CA ILE A 56 8.04 -14.10 -6.78
C ILE A 56 8.47 -15.45 -7.30
N LEU A 57 9.49 -15.51 -8.16
CA LEU A 57 10.03 -16.78 -8.69
C LEU A 57 10.61 -17.66 -7.58
N GLY A 58 11.10 -17.07 -6.49
CA GLY A 58 11.57 -17.79 -5.31
C GLY A 58 10.45 -18.44 -4.49
N VAL A 59 9.17 -18.14 -4.74
CA VAL A 59 8.04 -18.78 -4.04
C VAL A 59 7.81 -20.19 -4.58
N PRO A 60 7.95 -21.24 -3.77
CA PRO A 60 7.77 -22.61 -4.24
C PRO A 60 6.36 -22.85 -4.81
N ILE A 61 6.27 -23.66 -5.83
CA ILE A 61 5.04 -24.18 -6.47
C ILE A 61 4.25 -23.11 -7.23
N ILE A 62 3.92 -21.99 -6.61
CA ILE A 62 3.01 -20.97 -7.19
C ILE A 62 3.74 -19.78 -7.79
N GLY A 63 5.02 -19.59 -7.47
CA GLY A 63 5.79 -18.40 -7.89
C GLY A 63 5.82 -18.21 -9.40
N THR A 64 6.06 -19.28 -10.16
CA THR A 64 6.08 -19.23 -11.63
C THR A 64 4.72 -18.80 -12.21
N TRP A 65 3.61 -19.28 -11.64
CA TRP A 65 2.28 -18.92 -12.08
C TRP A 65 1.94 -17.46 -11.78
N ILE A 66 2.32 -16.99 -10.58
CA ILE A 66 2.15 -15.58 -10.19
C ILE A 66 3.01 -14.70 -11.08
N HIS A 67 4.26 -15.10 -11.33
CA HIS A 67 5.16 -14.37 -12.21
C HIS A 67 4.61 -14.27 -13.63
N TRP A 68 4.13 -15.37 -14.19
CA TRP A 68 3.49 -15.37 -15.50
C TRP A 68 2.27 -14.45 -15.56
N ALA A 69 1.43 -14.48 -14.55
CA ALA A 69 0.24 -13.63 -14.51
C ALA A 69 0.57 -12.12 -14.44
N ILE A 70 1.61 -11.76 -13.70
CA ILE A 70 2.02 -10.37 -13.50
C ILE A 70 2.95 -9.89 -14.60
N PHE A 71 3.99 -10.67 -14.93
CA PHE A 71 5.10 -10.28 -15.79
C PHE A 71 5.06 -10.93 -17.19
N ASP A 72 4.05 -11.72 -17.50
CA ASP A 72 3.92 -12.42 -18.78
C ASP A 72 5.00 -13.48 -19.08
N GLY A 73 5.58 -14.03 -18.02
CA GLY A 73 6.55 -15.12 -18.12
C GLY A 73 8.00 -14.68 -18.08
N ASP A 74 8.36 -13.59 -18.73
CA ASP A 74 9.71 -13.05 -18.77
C ASP A 74 9.82 -11.68 -18.11
N PHE A 75 11.02 -11.33 -17.66
CA PHE A 75 11.31 -10.00 -17.16
C PHE A 75 12.56 -9.41 -17.85
N PRO A 76 12.48 -8.20 -18.44
CA PRO A 76 11.27 -7.41 -18.73
C PRO A 76 10.42 -8.02 -19.85
N SER A 77 9.10 -7.78 -19.82
CA SER A 77 8.19 -8.17 -20.89
C SER A 77 7.47 -6.98 -21.51
N GLU A 78 7.02 -7.10 -22.76
CA GLU A 78 6.31 -6.02 -23.45
C GLU A 78 4.94 -5.72 -22.81
N LEU A 79 4.26 -6.73 -22.28
CA LEU A 79 2.92 -6.60 -21.70
C LEU A 79 2.92 -6.22 -20.22
N MET A 80 4.06 -6.18 -19.57
CA MET A 80 4.16 -5.94 -18.14
C MET A 80 3.57 -4.59 -17.72
N LEU A 81 3.95 -3.52 -18.39
CA LEU A 81 3.47 -2.18 -18.06
C LEU A 81 1.98 -2.01 -18.32
N ASP A 82 1.44 -2.60 -19.38
CA ASP A 82 0.01 -2.58 -19.69
C ASP A 82 -0.82 -3.31 -18.61
N ARG A 83 -0.29 -4.42 -18.11
CA ARG A 83 -0.91 -5.15 -16.98
C ARG A 83 -0.86 -4.33 -15.70
N PHE A 84 0.27 -3.73 -15.38
CA PHE A 84 0.39 -2.85 -14.21
C PHE A 84 -0.52 -1.63 -14.31
N TYR A 85 -0.62 -1.03 -15.49
CA TYR A 85 -1.53 0.09 -15.73
C TYR A 85 -2.98 -0.33 -15.46
N THR A 86 -3.42 -1.44 -16.02
CA THR A 86 -4.78 -1.95 -15.82
C THR A 86 -5.06 -2.28 -14.35
N LEU A 87 -4.12 -2.89 -13.66
CA LEU A 87 -4.24 -3.20 -12.23
C LEU A 87 -4.30 -1.93 -11.40
N HIS A 88 -3.41 -0.97 -11.64
CA HIS A 88 -3.29 0.26 -10.86
C HIS A 88 -4.43 1.25 -11.11
N VAL A 89 -4.92 1.39 -12.35
CA VAL A 89 -5.95 2.41 -12.66
C VAL A 89 -7.37 1.90 -12.47
N LEU A 90 -7.60 0.59 -12.59
CA LEU A 90 -8.95 0.04 -12.62
C LEU A 90 -9.20 -1.01 -11.54
N ILE A 91 -8.43 -2.10 -11.53
CA ILE A 91 -8.78 -3.29 -10.75
C ILE A 91 -8.56 -3.05 -9.26
N ILE A 92 -7.35 -2.65 -8.86
CA ILE A 92 -7.03 -2.46 -7.45
C ILE A 92 -7.78 -1.27 -6.86
N PRO A 93 -7.86 -0.09 -7.50
CA PRO A 93 -8.71 1.00 -7.02
C PRO A 93 -10.18 0.62 -6.89
N GLY A 94 -10.71 -0.17 -7.82
CA GLY A 94 -12.09 -0.67 -7.74
C GLY A 94 -12.31 -1.57 -6.52
N ILE A 95 -11.38 -2.48 -6.24
CA ILE A 95 -11.44 -3.33 -5.05
C ILE A 95 -11.29 -2.49 -3.77
N ILE A 96 -10.34 -1.55 -3.74
CA ILE A 96 -10.14 -0.64 -2.60
C ILE A 96 -11.41 0.16 -2.33
N LEU A 97 -12.05 0.72 -3.37
CA LEU A 97 -13.28 1.48 -3.22
C LEU A 97 -14.42 0.63 -2.65
N ALA A 98 -14.60 -0.59 -3.16
CA ALA A 98 -15.59 -1.52 -2.64
C ALA A 98 -15.34 -1.89 -1.17
N LEU A 99 -14.08 -2.15 -0.80
CA LEU A 99 -13.71 -2.44 0.58
C LEU A 99 -13.84 -1.22 1.50
N ILE A 100 -13.55 0.00 1.03
CA ILE A 100 -13.81 1.24 1.79
C ILE A 100 -15.31 1.38 2.06
N ALA A 101 -16.16 1.15 1.05
CA ALA A 101 -17.61 1.20 1.23
C ALA A 101 -18.08 0.19 2.27
N ALA A 102 -17.61 -1.06 2.20
CA ALA A 102 -17.91 -2.10 3.18
C ALA A 102 -17.37 -1.74 4.58
N HIS A 103 -16.16 -1.21 4.67
CA HIS A 103 -15.53 -0.78 5.92
C HIS A 103 -16.34 0.30 6.63
N LEU A 104 -16.76 1.32 5.90
CA LEU A 104 -17.57 2.42 6.43
C LEU A 104 -18.99 1.96 6.78
N MET A 105 -19.59 1.08 5.98
CA MET A 105 -20.90 0.49 6.28
C MET A 105 -20.87 -0.31 7.58
N LEU A 106 -19.82 -1.10 7.80
CA LEU A 106 -19.64 -1.83 9.05
C LEU A 106 -19.43 -0.90 10.25
N VAL A 107 -18.70 0.21 10.09
CA VAL A 107 -18.58 1.24 11.13
C VAL A 107 -19.96 1.83 11.48
N TRP A 108 -20.77 2.11 10.48
CA TRP A 108 -22.15 2.62 10.68
C TRP A 108 -23.02 1.62 11.45
N TYR A 109 -22.91 0.35 11.09
CA TYR A 109 -23.73 -0.72 11.70
C TYR A 109 -23.26 -1.07 13.10
N GLN A 110 -21.97 -1.21 13.31
CA GLN A 110 -21.33 -1.66 14.56
C GLN A 110 -21.05 -0.53 15.54
N LYS A 111 -21.18 0.72 15.11
CA LYS A 111 -20.93 1.96 15.89
C LYS A 111 -19.47 2.06 16.37
N HIS A 112 -19.18 3.16 17.06
CA HIS A 112 -17.85 3.43 17.60
C HIS A 112 -17.64 2.82 18.99
N THR A 113 -16.38 2.54 19.32
CA THR A 113 -15.95 2.14 20.65
C THR A 113 -15.50 3.36 21.46
N GLN A 114 -15.57 3.25 22.76
CA GLN A 114 -14.88 4.16 23.69
C GLN A 114 -13.55 3.54 24.17
N LEU A 115 -12.66 4.37 24.71
CA LEU A 115 -11.44 3.88 25.34
C LEU A 115 -11.81 2.95 26.51
N PRO A 116 -11.18 1.78 26.64
CA PRO A 116 -11.45 0.86 27.73
C PRO A 116 -11.13 1.50 29.08
N GLY A 117 -11.90 1.17 30.10
CA GLY A 117 -11.73 1.69 31.46
C GLY A 117 -12.81 1.14 32.40
N PRO A 118 -12.66 1.35 33.72
CA PRO A 118 -13.64 0.91 34.69
C PRO A 118 -15.05 1.45 34.38
N GLY A 119 -16.04 0.59 34.39
CA GLY A 119 -17.44 0.93 34.13
C GLY A 119 -17.78 1.28 32.67
N ARG A 120 -16.83 1.21 31.73
CA ARG A 120 -17.06 1.48 30.32
C ARG A 120 -17.44 0.21 29.57
N THR A 121 -18.61 0.22 28.96
CA THR A 121 -19.18 -0.91 28.21
C THR A 121 -19.62 -0.45 26.83
N GLU A 122 -19.90 -1.40 25.92
CA GLU A 122 -20.47 -1.10 24.60
C GLU A 122 -21.83 -0.37 24.66
N ASN A 123 -22.56 -0.52 25.76
CA ASN A 123 -23.90 0.05 25.91
C ASN A 123 -23.91 1.47 26.50
N ASN A 124 -22.81 1.94 27.07
CA ASN A 124 -22.71 3.27 27.67
C ASN A 124 -21.74 4.23 26.94
N VAL A 125 -21.54 3.99 25.65
CA VAL A 125 -20.72 4.86 24.80
C VAL A 125 -21.41 6.22 24.64
N VAL A 126 -20.71 7.29 25.05
CA VAL A 126 -21.14 8.66 24.81
C VAL A 126 -20.37 9.22 23.63
N GLY A 127 -21.07 9.53 22.56
CA GLY A 127 -20.53 10.12 21.35
C GLY A 127 -20.67 11.63 21.29
N VAL A 128 -20.03 12.24 20.30
CA VAL A 128 -20.26 13.64 19.93
C VAL A 128 -21.13 13.70 18.66
N ARG A 129 -21.81 14.83 18.48
CA ARG A 129 -22.61 15.03 17.26
C ARG A 129 -21.72 15.00 16.03
N ILE A 130 -22.16 14.30 14.97
CA ILE A 130 -21.45 14.26 13.72
C ILE A 130 -21.32 15.67 13.15
N MET A 131 -22.45 16.39 13.04
CA MET A 131 -22.47 17.78 12.60
C MET A 131 -22.80 18.69 13.79
N PRO A 132 -22.09 19.79 13.99
CA PRO A 132 -20.87 20.21 13.27
C PRO A 132 -19.56 19.65 13.86
N VAL A 133 -19.60 19.02 15.05
CA VAL A 133 -18.40 18.81 15.88
C VAL A 133 -17.42 17.82 15.25
N PHE A 134 -17.87 16.62 14.91
CA PHE A 134 -16.99 15.57 14.37
C PHE A 134 -16.55 15.92 12.94
N ALA A 135 -17.49 16.34 12.10
CA ALA A 135 -17.22 16.66 10.70
C ALA A 135 -16.18 17.79 10.58
N THR A 136 -16.30 18.86 11.35
CA THR A 136 -15.33 19.96 11.33
C THR A 136 -13.93 19.50 11.71
N LYS A 137 -13.81 18.66 12.75
CA LYS A 137 -12.53 18.11 13.18
C LYS A 137 -11.94 17.16 12.13
N ALA A 138 -12.78 16.31 11.53
CA ALA A 138 -12.35 15.36 10.51
C ALA A 138 -11.87 16.06 9.22
N ILE A 139 -12.61 17.08 8.77
CA ILE A 139 -12.22 17.92 7.62
C ILE A 139 -10.92 18.67 7.92
N GLY A 140 -10.81 19.30 9.08
CA GLY A 140 -9.59 20.00 9.48
C GLY A 140 -8.36 19.09 9.50
N MET A 141 -8.48 17.88 10.07
CA MET A 141 -7.41 16.89 10.05
C MET A 141 -7.08 16.45 8.61
N GLY A 142 -8.10 16.23 7.79
CA GLY A 142 -7.92 15.88 6.37
C GLY A 142 -7.15 16.95 5.60
N LEU A 143 -7.47 18.22 5.82
CA LEU A 143 -6.77 19.35 5.19
C LEU A 143 -5.31 19.45 5.68
N ILE A 144 -5.05 19.23 6.97
CA ILE A 144 -3.68 19.21 7.51
C ILE A 144 -2.87 18.08 6.83
N VAL A 145 -3.42 16.87 6.76
CA VAL A 145 -2.73 15.74 6.12
C VAL A 145 -2.48 16.01 4.64
N ALA A 146 -3.48 16.51 3.91
CA ALA A 146 -3.34 16.87 2.51
C ALA A 146 -2.26 17.97 2.31
N GLY A 147 -2.24 18.98 3.17
CA GLY A 147 -1.24 20.05 3.14
C GLY A 147 0.18 19.54 3.41
N VAL A 148 0.36 18.63 4.38
CA VAL A 148 1.66 18.00 4.66
C VAL A 148 2.11 17.16 3.46
N LEU A 149 1.23 16.34 2.89
CA LEU A 149 1.57 15.52 1.72
C LEU A 149 1.93 16.38 0.50
N ALA A 150 1.18 17.46 0.25
CA ALA A 150 1.47 18.41 -0.83
C ALA A 150 2.84 19.10 -0.60
N LEU A 151 3.13 19.51 0.61
CA LEU A 151 4.42 20.10 0.97
C LEU A 151 5.56 19.10 0.76
N MET A 152 5.40 17.86 1.21
CA MET A 152 6.40 16.81 1.02
C MET A 152 6.62 16.53 -0.47
N SER A 153 5.57 16.44 -1.27
CA SER A 153 5.70 16.20 -2.71
C SER A 153 6.41 17.34 -3.45
N GLY A 154 6.27 18.57 -2.97
CA GLY A 154 6.98 19.74 -3.53
C GLY A 154 8.44 19.85 -3.10
N LEU A 155 8.79 19.38 -1.90
CA LEU A 155 10.14 19.48 -1.35
C LEU A 155 11.01 18.26 -1.59
N LEU A 156 10.39 17.07 -1.71
CA LEU A 156 11.11 15.81 -1.87
C LEU A 156 10.99 15.32 -3.32
N THR A 157 12.09 15.40 -4.04
CA THR A 157 12.14 14.90 -5.42
C THR A 157 12.21 13.37 -5.41
N ILE A 158 11.14 12.72 -5.84
CA ILE A 158 11.04 11.24 -5.85
C ILE A 158 11.25 10.68 -7.25
N ASN A 159 11.02 11.49 -8.29
CA ASN A 159 11.01 11.00 -9.65
C ASN A 159 12.39 10.59 -10.16
N GLY A 160 12.52 9.31 -10.49
CA GLY A 160 13.73 8.72 -11.02
C GLY A 160 13.94 8.97 -12.51
N PHE A 161 12.88 9.12 -13.33
CA PHE A 161 13.03 9.22 -14.79
C PHE A 161 13.89 10.41 -15.22
N TRP A 162 13.60 11.60 -14.72
CA TRP A 162 14.33 12.81 -15.06
C TRP A 162 15.69 12.91 -14.40
N THR A 163 15.88 12.25 -13.27
CA THR A 163 17.11 12.32 -12.47
C THR A 163 18.07 11.19 -12.79
N ILE A 164 17.56 9.99 -13.07
CA ILE A 164 18.33 8.75 -13.21
C ILE A 164 18.23 8.18 -14.63
N GLY A 165 17.18 8.51 -15.36
CA GLY A 165 16.93 8.04 -16.73
C GLY A 165 16.01 6.82 -16.80
N PRO A 166 15.74 6.33 -18.04
CA PRO A 166 14.89 5.19 -18.29
C PRO A 166 15.52 3.89 -17.80
N TYR A 167 14.69 2.86 -17.59
CA TYR A 167 15.17 1.54 -17.23
C TYR A 167 16.02 0.95 -18.36
N ASN A 168 17.18 0.42 -17.99
CA ASN A 168 18.04 -0.33 -18.90
C ASN A 168 18.33 -1.71 -18.30
N PRO A 169 17.84 -2.79 -18.92
CA PRO A 169 18.00 -4.15 -18.41
C PRO A 169 19.47 -4.61 -18.28
N SER A 170 20.37 -4.00 -19.06
CA SER A 170 21.81 -4.31 -18.99
C SER A 170 22.51 -3.68 -17.79
N GLN A 171 21.88 -2.69 -17.15
CA GLN A 171 22.44 -2.08 -15.93
C GLN A 171 22.03 -2.90 -14.72
N VAL A 172 23.04 -3.29 -13.94
CA VAL A 172 22.82 -4.09 -12.73
C VAL A 172 22.40 -3.23 -11.54
N SER A 173 22.69 -1.92 -11.59
CA SER A 173 22.41 -1.01 -10.48
C SER A 173 22.06 0.39 -10.95
N ALA A 174 21.08 1.00 -10.28
CA ALA A 174 20.80 2.43 -10.37
C ALA A 174 21.63 3.21 -9.35
N GLY A 175 21.92 4.48 -9.62
CA GLY A 175 22.64 5.36 -8.67
C GLY A 175 21.92 5.53 -7.33
N SER A 176 20.59 5.28 -7.30
CA SER A 176 19.77 5.26 -6.09
C SER A 176 19.10 3.89 -5.99
N GLN A 177 19.75 2.98 -5.30
CA GLN A 177 19.24 1.59 -5.14
C GLN A 177 18.40 1.44 -3.87
N PRO A 178 17.31 0.67 -3.92
CA PRO A 178 16.63 0.23 -2.70
C PRO A 178 17.60 -0.54 -1.79
N VAL A 179 17.55 -0.30 -0.49
CA VAL A 179 18.42 -1.00 0.49
C VAL A 179 18.31 -2.53 0.37
N SER A 180 17.12 -3.05 0.07
CA SER A 180 16.90 -4.48 -0.17
C SER A 180 17.75 -5.07 -1.30
N TYR A 181 18.00 -4.28 -2.35
CA TYR A 181 18.82 -4.72 -3.48
C TYR A 181 20.31 -4.82 -3.12
N THR A 182 20.84 -3.89 -2.36
CA THR A 182 22.23 -3.91 -1.94
C THR A 182 22.53 -5.13 -1.07
N HIS A 183 21.60 -5.54 -0.22
CA HIS A 183 21.74 -6.75 0.60
C HIS A 183 21.69 -8.04 -0.23
N LEU A 184 20.79 -8.14 -1.21
CA LEU A 184 20.68 -9.32 -2.07
C LEU A 184 21.96 -9.48 -2.92
N ARG A 185 22.49 -8.40 -3.48
CA ARG A 185 23.73 -8.44 -4.28
C ARG A 185 24.95 -8.85 -3.48
N ALA A 186 25.03 -8.46 -2.20
CA ALA A 186 26.13 -8.89 -1.35
C ALA A 186 26.19 -10.41 -1.16
N HIS A 187 25.06 -11.11 -1.30
CA HIS A 187 25.00 -12.57 -1.27
C HIS A 187 25.36 -13.24 -2.61
N GLU A 188 25.09 -12.59 -3.74
CA GLU A 188 25.43 -13.13 -5.06
C GLU A 188 26.95 -13.12 -5.30
N THR A 189 27.68 -12.15 -4.79
CA THR A 189 29.14 -12.05 -4.97
C THR A 189 29.96 -13.03 -4.10
N VAL A 190 29.31 -13.79 -3.23
CA VAL A 190 29.96 -14.80 -2.36
C VAL A 190 29.91 -16.20 -3.02
N LEU A 191 29.21 -16.36 -4.14
CA LEU A 191 29.01 -17.64 -4.84
C LEU A 191 29.80 -17.75 -6.15
N ASP A 192 30.55 -16.71 -6.53
CA ASP A 192 31.53 -16.70 -7.65
C ASP A 192 32.97 -16.76 -7.08
#